data_cb7e6ad126c58911a51b8549d8bcf3fc
#
_entry.id   cb7e6ad126c58911a51b8549d8bcf3fc
#
_cell.length_a   1.000
_cell.length_b   1.000
_cell.length_c   1.000
_cell.angle_alpha   90.00
_cell.angle_beta   90.00
_cell.angle_gamma   90.00
#
_symmetry.space_group_name_H-M   'P 1'
#
loop_
_entity.id
_entity.type
_entity.pdbx_description
1 polymer ?
#
loop_
_entity_poly.entity_id
_entity_poly.type
_entity_poly.pdbx_seq_one_letter_code
_entity_poly.pdbx_strand_id
1 'polypeptide(L)'
;MKSKIAGFSAVVVVVAVLALAAGCSSSSSPKSSDTIRIGLEAPITGSLAELGQGMLNGAKQAATYVNANGGVGGKKIEIVAIDDKGDPDAGVAAANSAVKAGLDAVVGPYNSGVGLKTLPIYMEAGLVPLRLTSSDQTAGMGFTLQPMTSQIAPVATDALVKQLKASSVALIVDSTTDYTKSAAEAMTTSLGKAGVKITTTESIAPGATSYADTVTKVLATNPSSVYVITYFPEAGLIAQAMLASNTAVNCLADYGAYDNGYITAAGIPAAQKCPVVGVPAPSDFPNSASLVEAYTKQFNSAPGSWSPYTYDSVLVLADAIGRAGGTSAAALKSALAATSGWKGWTGTVAFDATTGNRIPAPVTVNTVTSAGVFQVDPAWITATGFTY
;
A
#
# COMPACT_ATOMS: atom_id res chain seq x y z
N MET A 1 -8.37 -68.16 70.54
CA MET A 1 -8.57 -67.11 71.57
C MET A 1 -8.79 -65.74 70.91
N LYS A 2 -9.95 -65.28 71.11
CA LYS A 2 -10.47 -63.86 70.92
C LYS A 2 -9.93 -63.02 69.81
N SER A 3 -10.74 -62.94 68.77
CA SER A 3 -10.93 -62.00 67.73
C SER A 3 -11.22 -60.53 68.24
N LYS A 4 -10.79 -59.54 67.49
CA LYS A 4 -11.52 -58.22 67.43
C LYS A 4 -11.58 -57.76 66.00
N ILE A 5 -12.77 -57.70 65.51
CA ILE A 5 -13.18 -57.11 64.23
C ILE A 5 -13.21 -55.61 64.43
N ALA A 6 -12.59 -54.88 63.55
CA ALA A 6 -12.78 -53.42 63.41
C ALA A 6 -13.24 -53.12 61.98
N GLY A 7 -14.44 -52.59 61.88
CA GLY A 7 -15.08 -52.24 60.62
C GLY A 7 -14.45 -51.04 59.98
N PHE A 8 -14.30 -51.10 58.65
CA PHE A 8 -13.95 -49.95 57.83
C PHE A 8 -15.21 -49.52 57.05
N SER A 9 -15.66 -48.32 57.36
CA SER A 9 -16.68 -47.62 56.56
C SER A 9 -16.12 -47.16 55.27
N ALA A 10 -16.67 -47.64 54.16
CA ALA A 10 -16.36 -47.15 52.82
C ALA A 10 -17.01 -45.76 52.56
N VAL A 11 -16.20 -44.73 52.41
CA VAL A 11 -16.63 -43.45 51.89
C VAL A 11 -16.55 -43.49 50.38
N VAL A 12 -17.69 -43.47 49.71
CA VAL A 12 -17.79 -43.33 48.25
C VAL A 12 -17.58 -41.86 47.90
N VAL A 13 -16.42 -41.52 47.31
CA VAL A 13 -16.16 -40.20 46.71
C VAL A 13 -16.64 -40.27 45.27
N VAL A 14 -17.77 -39.57 45.00
CA VAL A 14 -18.24 -39.32 43.64
C VAL A 14 -17.39 -38.19 43.05
N VAL A 15 -16.46 -38.51 42.14
CA VAL A 15 -15.73 -37.55 41.38
C VAL A 15 -16.59 -37.13 40.18
N ALA A 16 -17.20 -35.96 40.25
CA ALA A 16 -17.84 -35.34 39.09
C ALA A 16 -16.78 -34.79 38.16
N VAL A 17 -16.58 -35.44 37.01
CA VAL A 17 -15.75 -34.92 35.92
C VAL A 17 -16.53 -33.85 35.17
N LEU A 18 -16.26 -32.58 35.46
CA LEU A 18 -16.67 -31.49 34.60
C LEU A 18 -15.79 -31.45 33.38
N ALA A 19 -16.32 -31.87 32.24
CA ALA A 19 -15.69 -31.65 30.92
C ALA A 19 -15.77 -30.14 30.61
N LEU A 20 -14.67 -29.42 30.75
CA LEU A 20 -14.52 -28.08 30.17
C LEU A 20 -14.41 -28.23 28.65
N ALA A 21 -15.53 -27.99 27.97
CA ALA A 21 -15.49 -27.68 26.53
C ALA A 21 -14.81 -26.31 26.37
N ALA A 22 -13.51 -26.32 26.02
CA ALA A 22 -12.81 -25.14 25.57
C ALA A 22 -13.35 -24.76 24.19
N GLY A 23 -14.46 -24.02 24.16
CA GLY A 23 -14.92 -23.31 23.00
C GLY A 23 -13.91 -22.19 22.71
N CYS A 24 -13.21 -22.27 21.60
CA CYS A 24 -12.49 -21.13 21.01
C CYS A 24 -13.53 -20.08 20.59
N SER A 25 -14.02 -19.31 21.55
CA SER A 25 -14.68 -18.05 21.26
C SER A 25 -13.59 -17.04 20.97
N SER A 26 -13.49 -16.61 19.72
CA SER A 26 -12.79 -15.38 19.34
C SER A 26 -13.44 -14.23 20.15
N SER A 27 -12.88 -13.93 21.30
CA SER A 27 -13.29 -12.82 22.13
C SER A 27 -12.90 -11.53 21.42
N SER A 28 -13.84 -10.91 20.72
CA SER A 28 -13.76 -9.49 20.42
C SER A 28 -13.72 -8.77 21.78
N SER A 29 -12.55 -8.25 22.15
CA SER A 29 -12.43 -7.43 23.36
C SER A 29 -13.42 -6.27 23.26
N PRO A 30 -14.21 -5.99 24.32
CA PRO A 30 -15.13 -4.88 24.31
C PRO A 30 -14.37 -3.57 24.07
N LYS A 31 -14.91 -2.69 23.23
CA LYS A 31 -14.34 -1.37 22.91
C LYS A 31 -14.15 -0.59 24.22
N SER A 32 -12.89 -0.35 24.59
CA SER A 32 -12.59 0.54 25.70
C SER A 32 -12.94 1.98 25.32
N SER A 33 -13.58 2.74 26.21
CA SER A 33 -13.86 4.16 25.98
C SER A 33 -12.59 5.02 25.81
N ASP A 34 -11.43 4.46 26.21
CA ASP A 34 -10.12 5.14 26.24
C ASP A 34 -9.23 4.80 25.05
N THR A 35 -9.77 4.11 24.03
CA THR A 35 -9.01 3.67 22.88
C THR A 35 -9.72 4.05 21.58
N ILE A 36 -8.95 4.56 20.62
CA ILE A 36 -9.37 4.79 19.23
C ILE A 36 -8.80 3.62 18.39
N ARG A 37 -9.69 2.83 17.81
CA ARG A 37 -9.34 1.65 17.03
C ARG A 37 -9.31 1.99 15.54
N ILE A 38 -8.11 2.02 14.96
CA ILE A 38 -7.89 2.27 13.54
C ILE A 38 -7.58 0.94 12.85
N GLY A 39 -8.45 0.53 11.91
CA GLY A 39 -8.18 -0.60 11.03
C GLY A 39 -7.05 -0.27 10.06
N LEU A 40 -6.11 -1.20 9.85
CA LEU A 40 -5.22 -1.17 8.70
C LEU A 40 -5.55 -2.34 7.78
N GLU A 41 -6.19 -2.06 6.66
CA GLU A 41 -6.48 -3.04 5.61
C GLU A 41 -5.37 -3.05 4.57
N ALA A 42 -4.73 -4.20 4.38
CA ALA A 42 -3.62 -4.40 3.46
C ALA A 42 -3.41 -5.90 3.18
N PRO A 43 -2.65 -6.27 2.12
CA PRO A 43 -2.28 -7.66 1.83
C PRO A 43 -1.19 -8.15 2.80
N ILE A 44 -1.56 -8.41 4.07
CA ILE A 44 -0.63 -8.77 5.15
C ILE A 44 -0.05 -10.18 4.95
N THR A 45 -0.80 -11.06 4.28
CA THR A 45 -0.36 -12.37 3.81
C THR A 45 -0.53 -12.52 2.31
N GLY A 46 0.03 -13.58 1.71
CA GLY A 46 -0.03 -13.82 0.26
C GLY A 46 1.18 -13.29 -0.51
N SER A 47 1.03 -13.12 -1.83
CA SER A 47 2.13 -12.73 -2.74
C SER A 47 2.67 -11.32 -2.50
N LEU A 48 1.86 -10.43 -1.88
CA LEU A 48 2.23 -9.05 -1.56
C LEU A 48 2.53 -8.86 -0.06
N ALA A 49 2.80 -9.94 0.69
CA ALA A 49 2.93 -9.91 2.15
C ALA A 49 4.04 -8.96 2.65
N GLU A 50 5.17 -8.88 1.96
CA GLU A 50 6.29 -7.99 2.33
C GLU A 50 5.82 -6.53 2.36
N LEU A 51 5.10 -6.10 1.32
CA LEU A 51 4.49 -4.79 1.20
C LEU A 51 3.47 -4.55 2.33
N GLY A 52 2.53 -5.48 2.53
CA GLY A 52 1.49 -5.36 3.56
C GLY A 52 2.05 -5.30 4.98
N GLN A 53 3.10 -6.07 5.29
CA GLN A 53 3.80 -6.01 6.58
C GLN A 53 4.50 -4.66 6.78
N GLY A 54 5.14 -4.12 5.74
CA GLY A 54 5.74 -2.78 5.78
C GLY A 54 4.70 -1.71 6.10
N MET A 55 3.51 -1.79 5.49
CA MET A 55 2.38 -0.90 5.76
C MET A 55 1.88 -1.02 7.20
N LEU A 56 1.70 -2.24 7.70
CA LEU A 56 1.28 -2.49 9.08
C LEU A 56 2.28 -1.94 10.09
N ASN A 57 3.57 -2.10 9.82
CA ASN A 57 4.62 -1.56 10.67
C ASN A 57 4.63 -0.02 10.68
N GLY A 58 4.45 0.63 9.53
CA GLY A 58 4.31 2.09 9.45
C GLY A 58 3.15 2.62 10.29
N ALA A 59 1.98 1.99 10.19
CA ALA A 59 0.82 2.34 11.02
C ALA A 59 1.07 2.13 12.51
N LYS A 60 1.72 1.01 12.91
CA LYS A 60 2.10 0.73 14.30
C LYS A 60 3.12 1.73 14.83
N GLN A 61 4.10 2.15 14.02
CA GLN A 61 5.06 3.19 14.40
C GLN A 61 4.34 4.51 14.71
N ALA A 62 3.39 4.91 13.87
CA ALA A 62 2.59 6.11 14.09
C ALA A 62 1.77 6.03 15.39
N ALA A 63 1.10 4.90 15.63
CA ALA A 63 0.36 4.69 16.88
C ALA A 63 1.28 4.75 18.10
N THR A 64 2.48 4.17 18.02
CA THR A 64 3.50 4.27 19.08
C THR A 64 3.86 5.72 19.36
N TYR A 65 4.12 6.50 18.30
CA TYR A 65 4.44 7.92 18.41
C TYR A 65 3.30 8.73 19.05
N VAL A 66 2.07 8.60 18.57
CA VAL A 66 0.90 9.31 19.12
C VAL A 66 0.66 8.93 20.57
N ASN A 67 0.75 7.66 20.90
CA ASN A 67 0.52 7.15 22.26
C ASN A 67 1.57 7.62 23.26
N ALA A 68 2.83 7.77 22.83
CA ALA A 68 3.91 8.31 23.64
C ALA A 68 3.75 9.81 23.89
N ASN A 69 3.01 10.52 23.00
CA ASN A 69 2.74 11.97 23.12
C ASN A 69 1.35 12.29 23.68
N GLY A 70 0.75 11.38 24.48
CA GLY A 70 -0.50 11.61 25.20
C GLY A 70 -1.77 11.17 24.48
N GLY A 71 -1.63 10.55 23.30
CA GLY A 71 -2.79 10.06 22.50
C GLY A 71 -3.57 11.19 21.84
N VAL A 72 -4.80 10.90 21.43
CA VAL A 72 -5.72 11.86 20.84
C VAL A 72 -6.82 12.19 21.85
N GLY A 73 -6.82 13.40 22.40
CA GLY A 73 -7.74 13.77 23.49
C GLY A 73 -7.60 12.85 24.71
N GLY A 74 -6.40 12.39 25.02
CA GLY A 74 -6.11 11.44 26.10
C GLY A 74 -6.36 9.97 25.78
N LYS A 75 -6.94 9.65 24.64
CA LYS A 75 -7.21 8.27 24.19
C LYS A 75 -6.02 7.71 23.41
N LYS A 76 -5.70 6.43 23.63
CA LYS A 76 -4.64 5.74 22.87
C LYS A 76 -5.16 5.26 21.52
N ILE A 77 -4.27 5.18 20.52
CA ILE A 77 -4.54 4.52 19.25
C ILE A 77 -4.15 3.04 19.33
N GLU A 78 -5.05 2.18 18.87
CA GLU A 78 -4.83 0.75 18.61
C GLU A 78 -4.94 0.50 17.11
N ILE A 79 -3.93 -0.15 16.51
CA ILE A 79 -3.98 -0.59 15.12
C ILE A 79 -4.54 -2.00 15.06
N VAL A 80 -5.65 -2.16 14.34
CA VAL A 80 -6.30 -3.44 14.08
C VAL A 80 -5.91 -3.89 12.68
N ALA A 81 -5.14 -4.97 12.58
CA ALA A 81 -4.74 -5.52 11.29
C ALA A 81 -5.93 -6.19 10.58
N ILE A 82 -6.14 -5.86 9.31
CA ILE A 82 -7.18 -6.41 8.44
C ILE A 82 -6.48 -6.96 7.20
N ASP A 83 -6.37 -8.28 7.13
CA ASP A 83 -5.69 -8.97 6.04
C ASP A 83 -6.65 -9.24 4.88
N ASP A 84 -6.52 -8.49 3.81
CA ASP A 84 -7.28 -8.66 2.57
C ASP A 84 -6.61 -9.61 1.57
N LYS A 85 -5.36 -10.01 1.82
CA LYS A 85 -4.52 -10.88 0.96
C LYS A 85 -4.31 -10.35 -0.46
N GLY A 86 -4.68 -9.10 -0.74
CA GLY A 86 -4.74 -8.52 -2.08
C GLY A 86 -5.88 -9.09 -2.94
N ASP A 87 -6.82 -9.79 -2.34
CA ASP A 87 -7.96 -10.45 -2.99
C ASP A 87 -9.28 -9.75 -2.63
N PRO A 88 -10.10 -9.32 -3.62
CA PRO A 88 -11.34 -8.58 -3.35
C PRO A 88 -12.36 -9.34 -2.50
N ASP A 89 -12.49 -10.66 -2.66
CA ASP A 89 -13.47 -11.46 -1.92
C ASP A 89 -13.00 -11.71 -0.49
N ALA A 90 -11.70 -11.98 -0.29
CA ALA A 90 -11.09 -12.03 1.04
C ALA A 90 -11.23 -10.68 1.75
N GLY A 91 -11.00 -9.57 1.05
CA GLY A 91 -11.17 -8.21 1.55
C GLY A 91 -12.59 -7.96 2.05
N VAL A 92 -13.63 -8.32 1.28
CA VAL A 92 -15.04 -8.18 1.71
C VAL A 92 -15.31 -8.92 3.03
N ALA A 93 -14.81 -10.15 3.17
CA ALA A 93 -14.98 -10.91 4.40
C ALA A 93 -14.25 -10.27 5.58
N ALA A 94 -13.01 -9.80 5.36
CA ALA A 94 -12.19 -9.14 6.38
C ALA A 94 -12.80 -7.79 6.81
N ALA A 95 -13.24 -6.95 5.86
CA ALA A 95 -13.87 -5.67 6.13
C ALA A 95 -15.17 -5.81 6.96
N ASN A 96 -16.06 -6.73 6.58
CA ASN A 96 -17.28 -7.02 7.34
C ASN A 96 -16.97 -7.47 8.78
N SER A 97 -15.94 -8.29 8.96
CA SER A 97 -15.51 -8.75 10.28
C SER A 97 -14.95 -7.60 11.12
N ALA A 98 -14.14 -6.74 10.51
CA ALA A 98 -13.55 -5.57 11.16
C ALA A 98 -14.60 -4.53 11.57
N VAL A 99 -15.58 -4.25 10.71
CA VAL A 99 -16.72 -3.37 11.04
C VAL A 99 -17.49 -3.90 12.24
N LYS A 100 -17.81 -5.20 12.27
CA LYS A 100 -18.49 -5.84 13.41
C LYS A 100 -17.67 -5.78 14.70
N ALA A 101 -16.34 -5.82 14.59
CA ALA A 101 -15.43 -5.70 15.74
C ALA A 101 -15.35 -4.26 16.31
N GLY A 102 -15.95 -3.28 15.64
CA GLY A 102 -16.09 -1.89 16.09
C GLY A 102 -14.81 -1.07 15.89
N LEU A 103 -14.60 -0.58 14.68
CA LEU A 103 -13.56 0.39 14.34
C LEU A 103 -14.06 1.82 14.53
N ASP A 104 -13.12 2.75 14.68
CA ASP A 104 -13.36 4.21 14.70
C ASP A 104 -12.96 4.88 13.38
N ALA A 105 -11.98 4.32 12.68
CA ALA A 105 -11.53 4.75 11.36
C ALA A 105 -10.79 3.61 10.65
N VAL A 106 -10.46 3.78 9.37
CA VAL A 106 -9.71 2.79 8.60
C VAL A 106 -8.66 3.47 7.71
N VAL A 107 -7.47 2.88 7.65
CA VAL A 107 -6.41 3.15 6.69
C VAL A 107 -6.34 1.96 5.74
N GLY A 108 -6.30 2.22 4.44
CA GLY A 108 -6.40 1.16 3.42
C GLY A 108 -7.78 1.09 2.76
N PRO A 109 -7.99 0.11 1.89
CA PRO A 109 -7.03 -0.89 1.43
C PRO A 109 -5.98 -0.33 0.47
N TYR A 110 -4.98 -1.16 0.14
CA TYR A 110 -3.96 -0.82 -0.84
C TYR A 110 -4.39 -1.16 -2.26
N ASN A 111 -4.82 -2.38 -2.52
CA ASN A 111 -5.20 -2.84 -3.85
C ASN A 111 -6.52 -2.21 -4.30
N SER A 112 -6.53 -1.57 -5.49
CA SER A 112 -7.71 -0.85 -5.97
C SER A 112 -8.93 -1.74 -6.20
N GLY A 113 -8.74 -2.98 -6.68
CA GLY A 113 -9.83 -3.94 -6.82
C GLY A 113 -10.45 -4.36 -5.48
N VAL A 114 -9.64 -4.48 -4.43
CA VAL A 114 -10.13 -4.66 -3.05
C VAL A 114 -10.90 -3.42 -2.63
N GLY A 115 -10.35 -2.22 -2.84
CA GLY A 115 -10.97 -0.95 -2.47
C GLY A 115 -12.34 -0.72 -3.10
N LEU A 116 -12.52 -1.08 -4.36
CA LEU A 116 -13.84 -0.98 -5.01
C LEU A 116 -14.92 -1.82 -4.31
N LYS A 117 -14.52 -2.86 -3.57
CA LYS A 117 -15.44 -3.73 -2.81
C LYS A 117 -15.55 -3.33 -1.34
N THR A 118 -14.45 -2.93 -0.69
CA THR A 118 -14.41 -2.75 0.78
C THR A 118 -14.67 -1.32 1.22
N LEU A 119 -14.28 -0.31 0.42
CA LEU A 119 -14.55 1.10 0.76
C LEU A 119 -16.04 1.41 0.95
N PRO A 120 -16.97 0.92 0.09
CA PRO A 120 -18.40 1.09 0.33
C PRO A 120 -18.84 0.49 1.66
N ILE A 121 -18.34 -0.70 2.06
CA ILE A 121 -18.67 -1.36 3.34
C ILE A 121 -18.30 -0.46 4.52
N TYR A 122 -17.10 0.13 4.51
CA TYR A 122 -16.68 1.05 5.56
C TYR A 122 -17.51 2.33 5.60
N MET A 123 -17.79 2.90 4.42
CA MET A 123 -18.59 4.13 4.32
C MET A 123 -20.03 3.93 4.79
N GLU A 124 -20.66 2.81 4.44
CA GLU A 124 -22.00 2.42 4.89
C GLU A 124 -22.04 2.18 6.41
N ALA A 125 -20.94 1.69 6.98
CA ALA A 125 -20.77 1.54 8.43
C ALA A 125 -20.50 2.88 9.16
N GLY A 126 -20.45 4.01 8.43
CA GLY A 126 -20.20 5.33 9.00
C GLY A 126 -18.73 5.60 9.31
N LEU A 127 -17.79 4.84 8.72
CA LEU A 127 -16.36 5.10 8.81
C LEU A 127 -15.91 6.03 7.67
N VAL A 128 -14.83 6.78 7.92
CA VAL A 128 -14.17 7.61 6.89
C VAL A 128 -12.83 6.97 6.53
N PRO A 129 -12.70 6.35 5.33
CA PRO A 129 -11.45 5.72 4.94
C PRO A 129 -10.35 6.72 4.59
N LEU A 130 -9.12 6.47 5.05
CA LEU A 130 -7.90 6.93 4.39
C LEU A 130 -7.36 5.80 3.51
N ARG A 131 -7.92 5.70 2.30
CA ARG A 131 -7.55 4.66 1.34
C ARG A 131 -6.11 4.82 0.84
N LEU A 132 -5.53 3.71 0.41
CA LEU A 132 -4.19 3.67 -0.19
C LEU A 132 -4.26 3.20 -1.65
N THR A 133 -5.47 3.18 -2.22
CA THR A 133 -5.75 2.86 -3.62
C THR A 133 -5.33 4.01 -4.53
N SER A 134 -4.86 3.70 -5.74
CA SER A 134 -4.42 4.68 -6.73
C SER A 134 -5.28 4.70 -8.01
N SER A 135 -6.24 3.77 -8.20
CA SER A 135 -7.18 3.85 -9.32
C SER A 135 -8.13 5.03 -9.17
N ASP A 136 -8.29 5.81 -10.23
CA ASP A 136 -9.23 6.95 -10.27
C ASP A 136 -10.68 6.53 -10.01
N GLN A 137 -11.04 5.25 -10.21
CA GLN A 137 -12.36 4.73 -9.88
C GLN A 137 -12.68 4.79 -8.38
N THR A 138 -11.67 4.89 -7.52
CA THR A 138 -11.84 5.02 -6.07
C THR A 138 -11.89 6.48 -5.59
N ALA A 139 -11.82 7.47 -6.50
CA ALA A 139 -11.93 8.87 -6.15
C ALA A 139 -13.29 9.17 -5.47
N GLY A 140 -13.27 9.96 -4.40
CA GLY A 140 -14.47 10.26 -3.60
C GLY A 140 -14.85 9.20 -2.57
N MET A 141 -14.20 8.03 -2.57
CA MET A 141 -14.40 6.98 -1.56
C MET A 141 -13.46 7.21 -0.35
N GLY A 142 -13.62 8.32 0.34
CA GLY A 142 -12.72 8.75 1.42
C GLY A 142 -11.54 9.59 0.91
N PHE A 143 -10.45 9.63 1.67
CA PHE A 143 -9.26 10.44 1.39
C PHE A 143 -8.06 9.56 1.05
N THR A 144 -7.01 10.10 0.41
CA THR A 144 -5.78 9.36 0.15
C THR A 144 -4.55 10.26 0.15
N LEU A 145 -3.45 9.76 0.71
CA LEU A 145 -2.14 10.38 0.60
C LEU A 145 -1.39 9.89 -0.66
N GLN A 146 -1.85 8.81 -1.26
CA GLN A 146 -1.25 8.24 -2.47
C GLN A 146 -1.64 9.01 -3.74
N PRO A 147 -0.77 9.08 -4.74
CA PRO A 147 -1.13 9.61 -6.04
C PRO A 147 -2.13 8.70 -6.76
N MET A 148 -2.98 9.31 -7.57
CA MET A 148 -3.94 8.62 -8.42
C MET A 148 -3.36 8.35 -9.81
N THR A 149 -3.91 7.39 -10.55
CA THR A 149 -3.42 7.06 -11.90
C THR A 149 -3.41 8.28 -12.83
N SER A 150 -4.38 9.19 -12.71
CA SER A 150 -4.40 10.47 -13.42
C SER A 150 -3.27 11.44 -13.03
N GLN A 151 -2.67 11.29 -11.84
CA GLN A 151 -1.52 12.08 -11.38
C GLN A 151 -0.18 11.38 -11.72
N ILE A 152 -0.17 10.04 -11.78
CA ILE A 152 1.00 9.21 -12.10
C ILE A 152 1.33 9.28 -13.60
N ALA A 153 0.33 9.09 -14.46
CA ALA A 153 0.53 8.96 -15.90
C ALA A 153 1.22 10.18 -16.57
N PRO A 154 0.93 11.44 -16.20
CA PRO A 154 1.68 12.58 -16.74
C PRO A 154 3.17 12.55 -16.39
N VAL A 155 3.53 12.15 -15.16
CA VAL A 155 4.93 12.05 -14.71
C VAL A 155 5.66 10.93 -15.44
N ALA A 156 5.02 9.76 -15.60
CA ALA A 156 5.54 8.66 -16.40
C ALA A 156 5.75 9.06 -17.87
N THR A 157 4.79 9.79 -18.45
CA THR A 157 4.89 10.32 -19.82
C THR A 157 6.05 11.32 -19.95
N ASP A 158 6.20 12.21 -19.00
CA ASP A 158 7.33 13.16 -18.98
C ASP A 158 8.69 12.42 -18.88
N ALA A 159 8.78 11.37 -18.09
CA ALA A 159 9.98 10.53 -18.02
C ALA A 159 10.27 9.85 -19.36
N LEU A 160 9.28 9.25 -20.00
CA LEU A 160 9.42 8.63 -21.30
C LEU A 160 9.90 9.66 -22.35
N VAL A 161 9.26 10.84 -22.41
CA VAL A 161 9.53 11.87 -23.43
C VAL A 161 10.80 12.66 -23.13
N LYS A 162 10.95 13.18 -21.90
CA LYS A 162 12.03 14.13 -21.57
C LYS A 162 13.33 13.46 -21.18
N GLN A 163 13.26 12.34 -20.42
CA GLN A 163 14.44 11.59 -19.97
C GLN A 163 14.84 10.52 -21.02
N LEU A 164 13.91 9.61 -21.37
CA LEU A 164 14.18 8.46 -22.22
C LEU A 164 14.06 8.78 -23.72
N LYS A 165 13.67 10.01 -24.10
CA LYS A 165 13.53 10.48 -25.48
C LYS A 165 12.63 9.58 -26.35
N ALA A 166 11.57 9.04 -25.74
CA ALA A 166 10.65 8.13 -26.41
C ALA A 166 9.86 8.84 -27.52
N SER A 167 9.93 8.32 -28.75
CA SER A 167 9.08 8.70 -29.89
C SER A 167 7.92 7.73 -30.09
N SER A 168 8.06 6.51 -29.56
CA SER A 168 7.04 5.47 -29.58
C SER A 168 7.19 4.56 -28.37
N VAL A 169 6.07 4.01 -27.87
CA VAL A 169 6.04 3.18 -26.67
C VAL A 169 5.25 1.89 -26.94
N ALA A 170 5.77 0.75 -26.51
CA ALA A 170 4.98 -0.46 -26.37
C ALA A 170 4.54 -0.60 -24.91
N LEU A 171 3.31 -1.02 -24.67
CA LEU A 171 2.77 -1.27 -23.34
C LEU A 171 2.74 -2.78 -23.07
N ILE A 172 3.18 -3.19 -21.88
CA ILE A 172 2.94 -4.53 -21.33
C ILE A 172 2.04 -4.32 -20.11
N VAL A 173 0.84 -4.91 -20.12
CA VAL A 173 -0.20 -4.61 -19.14
C VAL A 173 -0.71 -5.88 -18.48
N ASP A 174 -0.66 -5.96 -17.17
CA ASP A 174 -1.47 -6.93 -16.43
C ASP A 174 -2.95 -6.57 -16.57
N SER A 175 -3.70 -7.39 -17.33
CA SER A 175 -5.12 -7.15 -17.61
C SER A 175 -6.06 -7.72 -16.54
N THR A 176 -5.53 -8.24 -15.43
CA THR A 176 -6.33 -8.94 -14.41
C THR A 176 -6.80 -8.04 -13.28
N THR A 177 -6.09 -6.92 -12.98
CA THR A 177 -6.42 -6.06 -11.85
C THR A 177 -7.03 -4.72 -12.25
N ASP A 178 -7.86 -4.14 -11.37
CA ASP A 178 -8.52 -2.84 -11.64
C ASP A 178 -7.52 -1.68 -11.60
N TYR A 179 -6.46 -1.79 -10.78
CA TYR A 179 -5.40 -0.78 -10.77
C TYR A 179 -4.69 -0.70 -12.12
N THR A 180 -4.21 -1.83 -12.64
CA THR A 180 -3.41 -1.85 -13.87
C THR A 180 -4.23 -1.47 -15.10
N LYS A 181 -5.52 -1.81 -15.15
CA LYS A 181 -6.46 -1.33 -16.17
C LYS A 181 -6.59 0.19 -16.12
N SER A 182 -6.83 0.78 -14.93
CA SER A 182 -6.92 2.23 -14.73
C SER A 182 -5.61 2.92 -15.11
N ALA A 183 -4.46 2.36 -14.74
CA ALA A 183 -3.14 2.89 -15.11
C ALA A 183 -2.91 2.85 -16.63
N ALA A 184 -3.30 1.78 -17.31
CA ALA A 184 -3.18 1.66 -18.77
C ALA A 184 -4.06 2.66 -19.50
N GLU A 185 -5.28 2.90 -19.04
CA GLU A 185 -6.19 3.93 -19.60
C GLU A 185 -5.61 5.34 -19.42
N ALA A 186 -5.13 5.66 -18.20
CA ALA A 186 -4.49 6.93 -17.89
C ALA A 186 -3.22 7.16 -18.73
N MET A 187 -2.38 6.12 -18.87
CA MET A 187 -1.16 6.17 -19.70
C MET A 187 -1.47 6.35 -21.17
N THR A 188 -2.44 5.61 -21.71
CA THR A 188 -2.88 5.75 -23.11
C THR A 188 -3.33 7.17 -23.39
N THR A 189 -4.12 7.73 -22.48
CA THR A 189 -4.59 9.12 -22.57
C THR A 189 -3.42 10.12 -22.51
N SER A 190 -2.48 9.91 -21.58
CA SER A 190 -1.34 10.82 -21.36
C SER A 190 -0.36 10.80 -22.54
N LEU A 191 -0.01 9.59 -23.04
CA LEU A 191 0.82 9.42 -24.24
C LEU A 191 0.18 10.05 -25.48
N GLY A 192 -1.15 9.86 -25.65
CA GLY A 192 -1.90 10.48 -26.75
C GLY A 192 -1.85 12.00 -26.73
N LYS A 193 -1.99 12.62 -25.54
CA LYS A 193 -1.85 14.08 -25.36
C LYS A 193 -0.42 14.57 -25.67
N ALA A 194 0.58 13.76 -25.39
CA ALA A 194 1.99 14.05 -25.69
C ALA A 194 2.38 13.76 -27.16
N GLY A 195 1.48 13.23 -27.99
CA GLY A 195 1.74 12.86 -29.36
C GLY A 195 2.66 11.64 -29.52
N VAL A 196 2.79 10.80 -28.48
CA VAL A 196 3.63 9.61 -28.49
C VAL A 196 2.83 8.42 -28.99
N LYS A 197 3.32 7.75 -30.04
CA LYS A 197 2.66 6.60 -30.65
C LYS A 197 2.78 5.37 -29.75
N ILE A 198 1.67 4.69 -29.45
CA ILE A 198 1.67 3.33 -28.90
C ILE A 198 1.80 2.33 -30.06
N THR A 199 2.87 1.52 -30.06
CA THR A 199 3.15 0.54 -31.12
C THR A 199 2.34 -0.73 -30.93
N THR A 200 2.18 -1.17 -29.69
CA THR A 200 1.33 -2.31 -29.28
C THR A 200 0.99 -2.23 -27.81
N THR A 201 -0.04 -2.98 -27.41
CA THR A 201 -0.35 -3.26 -26.01
C THR A 201 -0.49 -4.77 -25.88
N GLU A 202 0.45 -5.39 -25.16
CA GLU A 202 0.45 -6.82 -24.84
C GLU A 202 -0.11 -7.04 -23.44
N SER A 203 -1.11 -7.90 -23.34
CA SER A 203 -1.70 -8.30 -22.06
C SER A 203 -0.94 -9.46 -21.44
N ILE A 204 -0.73 -9.39 -20.16
CA ILE A 204 -0.17 -10.48 -19.34
C ILE A 204 -1.14 -10.82 -18.19
N ALA A 205 -0.92 -11.99 -17.61
CA ALA A 205 -1.46 -12.38 -16.33
C ALA A 205 -0.31 -12.70 -15.37
N PRO A 206 -0.47 -12.46 -14.05
CA PRO A 206 0.54 -12.78 -13.05
C PRO A 206 0.76 -14.30 -12.90
N GLY A 207 1.92 -14.67 -12.30
CA GLY A 207 2.25 -16.04 -11.95
C GLY A 207 3.08 -16.82 -12.98
N ALA A 208 3.45 -16.21 -14.12
CA ALA A 208 4.41 -16.82 -15.03
C ALA A 208 5.84 -16.74 -14.44
N THR A 209 6.65 -17.74 -14.73
CA THR A 209 8.07 -17.76 -14.31
C THR A 209 8.99 -16.96 -15.24
N SER A 210 8.50 -16.55 -16.42
CA SER A 210 9.23 -15.74 -17.40
C SER A 210 8.25 -15.02 -18.32
N TYR A 211 8.63 -13.84 -18.77
CA TYR A 211 7.92 -13.03 -19.78
C TYR A 211 8.77 -12.76 -21.04
N ALA A 212 9.75 -13.61 -21.31
CA ALA A 212 10.65 -13.47 -22.46
C ALA A 212 9.91 -13.42 -23.82
N ASP A 213 8.88 -14.26 -24.00
CA ASP A 213 8.06 -14.28 -25.21
C ASP A 213 7.25 -12.98 -25.38
N THR A 214 6.72 -12.43 -24.29
CA THR A 214 6.01 -11.14 -24.29
C THR A 214 6.98 -10.01 -24.67
N VAL A 215 8.16 -9.99 -24.09
CA VAL A 215 9.21 -9.00 -24.44
C VAL A 215 9.61 -9.14 -25.92
N THR A 216 9.80 -10.34 -26.42
CA THR A 216 10.11 -10.58 -27.84
C THR A 216 9.02 -10.02 -28.77
N LYS A 217 7.74 -10.25 -28.45
CA LYS A 217 6.60 -9.72 -29.22
C LYS A 217 6.58 -8.19 -29.25
N VAL A 218 6.74 -7.53 -28.08
CA VAL A 218 6.70 -6.06 -28.04
C VAL A 218 7.90 -5.45 -28.77
N LEU A 219 9.10 -6.03 -28.65
CA LEU A 219 10.31 -5.56 -29.34
C LEU A 219 10.19 -5.71 -30.87
N ALA A 220 9.47 -6.70 -31.35
CA ALA A 220 9.22 -6.89 -32.81
C ALA A 220 8.41 -5.72 -33.43
N THR A 221 7.71 -4.90 -32.61
CA THR A 221 6.99 -3.71 -33.08
C THR A 221 7.88 -2.46 -33.19
N ASN A 222 9.19 -2.60 -32.91
CA ASN A 222 10.21 -1.56 -32.97
C ASN A 222 9.83 -0.30 -32.14
N PRO A 223 9.45 -0.41 -30.85
CA PRO A 223 9.24 0.74 -30.00
C PRO A 223 10.58 1.37 -29.62
N SER A 224 10.59 2.67 -29.29
CA SER A 224 11.76 3.31 -28.68
C SER A 224 11.85 3.08 -27.17
N SER A 225 10.71 2.77 -26.54
CA SER A 225 10.63 2.44 -25.12
C SER A 225 9.52 1.41 -24.86
N VAL A 226 9.67 0.62 -23.78
CA VAL A 226 8.64 -0.26 -23.24
C VAL A 226 8.20 0.30 -21.90
N TYR A 227 6.89 0.43 -21.69
CA TYR A 227 6.30 0.79 -20.42
C TYR A 227 5.54 -0.41 -19.83
N VAL A 228 5.89 -0.80 -18.59
CA VAL A 228 5.44 -2.04 -17.95
C VAL A 228 4.45 -1.74 -16.84
N ILE A 229 3.19 -2.11 -17.02
CA ILE A 229 2.08 -1.82 -16.09
C ILE A 229 1.65 -3.12 -15.42
N THR A 230 2.30 -3.44 -14.31
CA THR A 230 1.98 -4.60 -13.46
C THR A 230 2.59 -4.39 -12.07
N TYR A 231 2.29 -5.32 -11.15
CA TYR A 231 2.91 -5.30 -9.83
C TYR A 231 4.37 -5.77 -9.87
N PHE A 232 5.06 -5.56 -8.75
CA PHE A 232 6.51 -5.71 -8.61
C PHE A 232 7.08 -7.10 -8.96
N PRO A 233 6.45 -8.27 -8.67
CA PRO A 233 7.06 -9.54 -9.03
C PRO A 233 7.19 -9.71 -10.54
N GLU A 234 6.10 -9.50 -11.27
CA GLU A 234 6.04 -9.64 -12.73
C GLU A 234 6.87 -8.56 -13.44
N ALA A 235 6.80 -7.32 -12.97
CA ALA A 235 7.61 -6.23 -13.52
C ALA A 235 9.11 -6.52 -13.42
N GLY A 236 9.56 -7.14 -12.33
CA GLY A 236 10.95 -7.57 -12.16
C GLY A 236 11.35 -8.65 -13.16
N LEU A 237 10.50 -9.64 -13.39
CA LEU A 237 10.75 -10.68 -14.40
C LEU A 237 10.76 -10.13 -15.82
N ILE A 238 9.91 -9.12 -16.12
CA ILE A 238 9.94 -8.42 -17.41
C ILE A 238 11.23 -7.61 -17.55
N ALA A 239 11.69 -6.92 -16.52
CA ALA A 239 12.96 -6.21 -16.53
C ALA A 239 14.15 -7.16 -16.78
N GLN A 240 14.16 -8.36 -16.19
CA GLN A 240 15.13 -9.42 -16.51
C GLN A 240 15.10 -9.80 -17.99
N ALA A 241 13.91 -10.02 -18.54
CA ALA A 241 13.74 -10.38 -19.94
C ALA A 241 14.20 -9.26 -20.88
N MET A 242 13.93 -7.99 -20.52
CA MET A 242 14.45 -6.81 -21.26
C MET A 242 15.98 -6.76 -21.23
N LEU A 243 16.62 -6.99 -20.08
CA LEU A 243 18.07 -7.05 -19.96
C LEU A 243 18.65 -8.21 -20.80
N ALA A 244 18.05 -9.40 -20.70
CA ALA A 244 18.50 -10.61 -21.41
C ALA A 244 18.37 -10.48 -22.93
N SER A 245 17.42 -9.69 -23.45
CA SER A 245 17.24 -9.44 -24.87
C SER A 245 18.38 -8.57 -25.48
N ASN A 246 19.25 -8.01 -24.63
CA ASN A 246 20.36 -7.12 -25.01
C ASN A 246 19.91 -5.99 -25.96
N THR A 247 18.68 -5.50 -25.78
CA THR A 247 18.11 -4.44 -26.60
C THR A 247 18.59 -3.05 -26.17
N ALA A 248 18.65 -2.12 -27.13
CA ALA A 248 18.84 -0.70 -26.87
C ALA A 248 17.53 0.03 -26.55
N VAL A 249 16.38 -0.67 -26.61
CA VAL A 249 15.06 -0.12 -26.27
C VAL A 249 15.00 0.17 -24.77
N ASN A 250 14.58 1.39 -24.43
CA ASN A 250 14.43 1.79 -23.04
C ASN A 250 13.28 1.02 -22.36
N CYS A 251 13.39 0.88 -21.03
CA CYS A 251 12.36 0.32 -20.18
C CYS A 251 12.01 1.30 -19.06
N LEU A 252 10.70 1.41 -18.72
CA LEU A 252 10.20 2.10 -17.56
C LEU A 252 9.07 1.28 -16.96
N ALA A 253 9.15 0.95 -15.67
CA ALA A 253 8.10 0.25 -14.97
C ALA A 253 7.15 1.22 -14.28
N ASP A 254 5.87 0.83 -14.18
CA ASP A 254 4.80 1.61 -13.57
C ASP A 254 4.87 1.61 -12.04
N TYR A 255 4.09 2.48 -11.45
CA TYR A 255 3.96 2.69 -10.01
C TYR A 255 3.64 1.42 -9.21
N GLY A 256 2.88 0.47 -9.78
CA GLY A 256 2.61 -0.83 -9.16
C GLY A 256 3.85 -1.69 -8.95
N ALA A 257 4.94 -1.41 -9.68
CA ALA A 257 6.22 -2.10 -9.54
C ALA A 257 7.10 -1.53 -8.39
N TYR A 258 6.73 -0.39 -7.80
CA TYR A 258 7.56 0.31 -6.83
C TYR A 258 7.53 -0.38 -5.45
N ASP A 259 8.28 -1.45 -5.31
CA ASP A 259 8.51 -2.19 -4.07
C ASP A 259 9.85 -2.92 -4.12
N ASN A 260 10.44 -3.25 -2.95
CA ASN A 260 11.69 -4.00 -2.87
C ASN A 260 11.62 -5.36 -3.56
N GLY A 261 10.44 -5.98 -3.59
CA GLY A 261 10.18 -7.22 -4.33
C GLY A 261 10.49 -7.10 -5.83
N TYR A 262 10.36 -5.90 -6.43
CA TYR A 262 10.81 -5.66 -7.79
C TYR A 262 12.31 -5.87 -7.95
N ILE A 263 13.11 -5.32 -7.02
CA ILE A 263 14.58 -5.46 -7.05
C ILE A 263 14.98 -6.92 -6.85
N THR A 264 14.28 -7.61 -5.95
CA THR A 264 14.49 -9.05 -5.69
C THR A 264 14.19 -9.88 -6.94
N ALA A 265 13.08 -9.62 -7.62
CA ALA A 265 12.69 -10.35 -8.83
C ALA A 265 13.54 -9.99 -10.05
N ALA A 266 13.88 -8.70 -10.23
CA ALA A 266 14.68 -8.23 -11.35
C ALA A 266 16.17 -8.58 -11.24
N GLY A 267 16.71 -8.55 -10.02
CA GLY A 267 18.13 -8.39 -9.78
C GLY A 267 18.62 -6.98 -10.09
N ILE A 268 19.66 -6.52 -9.39
CA ILE A 268 20.16 -5.14 -9.47
C ILE A 268 20.44 -4.68 -10.92
N PRO A 269 21.15 -5.47 -11.79
CA PRO A 269 21.45 -5.01 -13.15
C PRO A 269 20.21 -4.73 -14.02
N ALA A 270 19.15 -5.57 -13.91
CA ALA A 270 17.93 -5.37 -14.66
C ALA A 270 17.08 -4.22 -14.09
N ALA A 271 17.01 -4.11 -12.77
CA ALA A 271 16.33 -3.01 -12.10
C ALA A 271 16.96 -1.64 -12.43
N GLN A 272 18.28 -1.56 -12.56
CA GLN A 272 18.96 -0.34 -12.98
C GLN A 272 18.68 0.05 -14.44
N LYS A 273 18.43 -0.93 -15.30
CA LYS A 273 18.09 -0.70 -16.73
C LYS A 273 16.62 -0.35 -16.94
N CYS A 274 15.76 -0.67 -16.00
CA CYS A 274 14.34 -0.41 -16.07
C CYS A 274 13.89 0.37 -14.80
N PRO A 275 14.10 1.71 -14.77
CA PRO A 275 13.64 2.57 -13.67
C PRO A 275 12.15 2.40 -13.41
N VAL A 276 11.68 2.83 -12.23
CA VAL A 276 10.32 2.63 -11.77
C VAL A 276 9.67 3.97 -11.44
N VAL A 277 8.47 4.22 -11.95
CA VAL A 277 7.63 5.31 -11.46
C VAL A 277 7.20 4.99 -10.04
N GLY A 278 7.30 5.93 -9.13
CA GLY A 278 7.00 5.68 -7.72
C GLY A 278 6.82 6.99 -6.95
N VAL A 279 7.23 6.93 -5.71
CA VAL A 279 7.32 8.05 -4.80
C VAL A 279 8.75 8.14 -4.28
N PRO A 280 9.17 9.23 -3.60
CA PRO A 280 10.46 9.26 -2.95
C PRO A 280 10.64 8.05 -2.03
N ALA A 281 11.84 7.45 -2.04
CA ALA A 281 12.16 6.38 -1.11
C ALA A 281 12.06 6.89 0.35
N PRO A 282 11.81 6.03 1.34
CA PRO A 282 11.63 6.46 2.73
C PRO A 282 12.75 7.36 3.27
N SER A 283 13.99 7.16 2.80
CA SER A 283 15.17 7.97 3.14
C SER A 283 15.30 9.27 2.35
N ASP A 284 14.64 9.40 1.21
CA ASP A 284 14.77 10.55 0.31
C ASP A 284 13.85 11.72 0.70
N PHE A 285 12.89 11.47 1.59
CA PHE A 285 12.07 12.55 2.12
C PHE A 285 12.90 13.47 3.04
N PRO A 286 12.71 14.79 2.95
CA PRO A 286 13.36 15.73 3.87
C PRO A 286 13.09 15.38 5.33
N ASN A 287 14.13 15.40 6.17
CA ASN A 287 14.05 15.13 7.62
C ASN A 287 13.59 13.70 8.00
N SER A 288 13.71 12.74 7.11
CA SER A 288 13.29 11.35 7.33
C SER A 288 14.21 10.53 8.26
N ALA A 289 15.47 10.95 8.45
CA ALA A 289 16.49 10.16 9.13
C ALA A 289 16.06 9.62 10.51
N SER A 290 15.48 10.49 11.37
CA SER A 290 15.00 10.08 12.69
C SER A 290 13.79 9.12 12.63
N LEU A 291 12.95 9.23 11.60
CA LEU A 291 11.79 8.35 11.41
C LEU A 291 12.23 6.98 10.92
N VAL A 292 13.20 6.93 9.99
CA VAL A 292 13.83 5.68 9.53
C VAL A 292 14.55 4.97 10.67
N GLU A 293 15.31 5.71 11.49
CA GLU A 293 15.98 5.15 12.66
C GLU A 293 14.97 4.58 13.68
N ALA A 294 13.92 5.32 14.00
CA ALA A 294 12.86 4.88 14.91
C ALA A 294 12.15 3.63 14.39
N TYR A 295 11.84 3.57 13.09
CA TYR A 295 11.26 2.38 12.45
C TYR A 295 12.20 1.19 12.58
N THR A 296 13.47 1.35 12.18
CA THR A 296 14.47 0.29 12.22
C THR A 296 14.67 -0.24 13.64
N LYS A 297 14.71 0.65 14.63
CA LYS A 297 14.79 0.27 16.04
C LYS A 297 13.57 -0.52 16.52
N GLN A 298 12.37 -0.16 16.05
CA GLN A 298 11.12 -0.79 16.50
C GLN A 298 10.90 -2.15 15.85
N PHE A 299 11.28 -2.32 14.58
CA PHE A 299 10.92 -3.51 13.78
C PHE A 299 12.13 -4.35 13.35
N ASN A 300 13.36 -3.92 13.66
CA ASN A 300 14.61 -4.58 13.24
C ASN A 300 14.70 -4.79 11.71
N SER A 301 14.12 -3.88 10.94
CA SER A 301 14.11 -3.87 9.47
C SER A 301 14.03 -2.44 8.96
N ALA A 302 14.49 -2.20 7.74
CA ALA A 302 14.27 -0.91 7.07
C ALA A 302 12.77 -0.72 6.76
N PRO A 303 12.28 0.55 6.69
CA PRO A 303 10.91 0.82 6.26
C PRO A 303 10.73 0.40 4.79
N GLY A 304 9.62 -0.29 4.49
CA GLY A 304 9.19 -0.54 3.12
C GLY A 304 8.71 0.73 2.44
N SER A 305 8.59 0.71 1.11
CA SER A 305 8.23 1.85 0.26
C SER A 305 6.96 2.58 0.74
N TRP A 306 6.00 1.85 1.27
CA TRP A 306 4.70 2.36 1.70
C TRP A 306 4.57 2.63 3.20
N SER A 307 5.56 2.27 4.00
CA SER A 307 5.56 2.52 5.45
C SER A 307 5.37 4.02 5.80
N PRO A 308 6.01 4.98 5.11
CA PRO A 308 5.78 6.41 5.36
C PRO A 308 4.33 6.85 5.11
N TYR A 309 3.67 6.26 4.11
CA TYR A 309 2.29 6.61 3.75
C TYR A 309 1.28 6.14 4.79
N THR A 310 1.45 4.93 5.33
CA THR A 310 0.60 4.42 6.42
C THR A 310 0.88 5.13 7.74
N TYR A 311 2.16 5.47 7.99
CA TYR A 311 2.54 6.31 9.12
C TYR A 311 1.80 7.65 9.08
N ASP A 312 1.93 8.39 7.99
CA ASP A 312 1.27 9.69 7.82
C ASP A 312 -0.25 9.58 7.81
N SER A 313 -0.83 8.52 7.21
CA SER A 313 -2.27 8.31 7.23
C SER A 313 -2.83 8.21 8.64
N VAL A 314 -2.15 7.47 9.53
CA VAL A 314 -2.54 7.38 10.95
C VAL A 314 -2.38 8.73 11.65
N LEU A 315 -1.31 9.49 11.36
CA LEU A 315 -1.10 10.81 11.98
C LEU A 315 -2.12 11.86 11.50
N VAL A 316 -2.44 11.86 10.20
CA VAL A 316 -3.48 12.75 9.64
C VAL A 316 -4.86 12.42 10.22
N LEU A 317 -5.17 11.12 10.39
CA LEU A 317 -6.40 10.69 11.07
C LEU A 317 -6.40 11.15 12.53
N ALA A 318 -5.31 10.96 13.26
CA ALA A 318 -5.20 11.37 14.66
C ALA A 318 -5.42 12.89 14.82
N ASP A 319 -4.78 13.70 13.97
CA ASP A 319 -4.96 15.15 13.92
C ASP A 319 -6.42 15.52 13.58
N ALA A 320 -6.99 14.91 12.56
CA ALA A 320 -8.38 15.17 12.15
C ALA A 320 -9.40 14.76 13.23
N ILE A 321 -9.19 13.63 13.93
CA ILE A 321 -10.02 13.20 15.06
C ILE A 321 -9.92 14.22 16.20
N GLY A 322 -8.72 14.73 16.48
CA GLY A 322 -8.52 15.78 17.48
C GLY A 322 -9.28 17.06 17.15
N ARG A 323 -9.19 17.54 15.90
CA ARG A 323 -9.90 18.74 15.39
C ARG A 323 -11.42 18.52 15.35
N ALA A 324 -11.87 17.34 15.02
CA ALA A 324 -13.29 16.97 14.99
C ALA A 324 -13.91 16.77 16.37
N GLY A 325 -13.08 16.63 17.42
CA GLY A 325 -13.53 16.29 18.77
C GLY A 325 -14.08 14.87 18.90
N GLY A 326 -13.79 13.97 17.93
CA GLY A 326 -14.24 12.58 17.93
C GLY A 326 -14.22 11.92 16.55
N THR A 327 -14.86 10.76 16.44
CA THR A 327 -14.81 9.89 15.26
C THR A 327 -16.12 9.82 14.46
N SER A 328 -17.08 10.75 14.72
CA SER A 328 -18.31 10.77 13.92
C SER A 328 -17.98 11.06 12.44
N ALA A 329 -18.60 10.32 11.53
CA ALA A 329 -18.30 10.38 10.10
C ALA A 329 -18.37 11.80 9.52
N ALA A 330 -19.42 12.57 9.85
CA ALA A 330 -19.59 13.92 9.31
C ALA A 330 -18.50 14.88 9.79
N ALA A 331 -18.18 14.89 11.09
CA ALA A 331 -17.15 15.75 11.66
C ALA A 331 -15.75 15.36 11.17
N LEU A 332 -15.44 14.06 11.13
CA LEU A 332 -14.14 13.56 10.66
C LEU A 332 -13.93 13.84 9.16
N LYS A 333 -14.96 13.63 8.32
CA LYS A 333 -14.92 13.98 6.89
C LYS A 333 -14.67 15.48 6.70
N SER A 334 -15.35 16.34 7.46
CA SER A 334 -15.13 17.79 7.41
C SER A 334 -13.70 18.17 7.84
N ALA A 335 -13.21 17.58 8.93
CA ALA A 335 -11.85 17.82 9.42
C ALA A 335 -10.77 17.37 8.43
N LEU A 336 -10.94 16.20 7.78
CA LEU A 336 -10.04 15.71 6.74
C LEU A 336 -10.08 16.61 5.51
N ALA A 337 -11.26 17.00 5.02
CA ALA A 337 -11.40 17.89 3.88
C ALA A 337 -10.76 19.28 4.10
N ALA A 338 -10.73 19.74 5.35
CA ALA A 338 -10.06 20.99 5.75
C ALA A 338 -8.54 20.84 5.94
N THR A 339 -7.97 19.64 5.78
CA THR A 339 -6.53 19.44 5.93
C THR A 339 -5.79 20.14 4.78
N SER A 340 -4.95 21.13 5.13
CA SER A 340 -4.15 21.90 4.19
C SER A 340 -2.83 22.30 4.86
N GLY A 341 -1.71 22.09 4.16
CA GLY A 341 -0.39 22.44 4.68
C GLY A 341 0.09 21.56 5.86
N TRP A 342 -0.60 20.43 6.13
CA TRP A 342 -0.16 19.47 7.14
C TRP A 342 1.18 18.85 6.70
N LYS A 343 2.11 18.71 7.64
CA LYS A 343 3.47 18.20 7.34
C LYS A 343 3.70 16.86 8.00
N GLY A 344 4.04 15.86 7.21
CA GLY A 344 4.39 14.51 7.66
C GLY A 344 5.71 14.03 7.10
N TRP A 345 5.94 12.72 7.22
CA TRP A 345 7.08 12.04 6.63
C TRP A 345 7.08 12.20 5.10
N THR A 346 5.91 12.02 4.47
CA THR A 346 5.74 12.10 3.02
C THR A 346 5.64 13.55 2.50
N GLY A 347 6.01 14.54 3.30
CA GLY A 347 5.98 15.96 2.96
C GLY A 347 4.64 16.62 3.28
N THR A 348 4.31 17.68 2.52
CA THR A 348 3.10 18.47 2.77
C THR A 348 1.86 17.77 2.22
N VAL A 349 0.80 17.74 3.03
CA VAL A 349 -0.49 17.14 2.69
C VAL A 349 -1.58 18.21 2.64
N ALA A 350 -2.32 18.21 1.57
CA ALA A 350 -3.62 18.84 1.41
C ALA A 350 -4.52 17.91 0.61
N PHE A 351 -5.82 18.00 0.83
CA PHE A 351 -6.79 17.19 0.09
C PHE A 351 -7.68 18.06 -0.81
N ASP A 352 -7.97 17.55 -1.99
CA ASP A 352 -9.10 18.03 -2.79
C ASP A 352 -10.40 17.65 -2.08
N ALA A 353 -11.23 18.63 -1.76
CA ALA A 353 -12.43 18.43 -0.95
C ALA A 353 -13.51 17.58 -1.64
N THR A 354 -13.48 17.49 -2.99
CA THR A 354 -14.46 16.74 -3.79
C THR A 354 -14.07 15.29 -3.92
N THR A 355 -12.79 15.05 -4.27
CA THR A 355 -12.28 13.71 -4.58
C THR A 355 -11.61 13.03 -3.39
N GLY A 356 -11.22 13.80 -2.37
CA GLY A 356 -10.40 13.31 -1.25
C GLY A 356 -8.96 12.96 -1.64
N ASN A 357 -8.53 13.30 -2.85
CA ASN A 357 -7.19 13.03 -3.34
C ASN A 357 -6.18 14.05 -2.80
N ARG A 358 -4.95 13.58 -2.53
CA ARG A 358 -3.85 14.49 -2.16
C ARG A 358 -3.48 15.43 -3.32
N ILE A 359 -3.27 16.70 -3.00
CA ILE A 359 -2.84 17.74 -3.94
C ILE A 359 -1.78 18.68 -3.31
N PRO A 360 -0.57 18.79 -3.93
CA PRO A 360 -0.03 17.88 -4.93
C PRO A 360 0.34 16.52 -4.33
N ALA A 361 0.22 15.45 -5.11
CA ALA A 361 0.75 14.15 -4.73
C ALA A 361 2.21 14.03 -5.21
N PRO A 362 3.16 13.57 -4.38
CA PRO A 362 4.53 13.34 -4.81
C PRO A 362 4.58 12.10 -5.73
N VAL A 363 5.01 12.30 -6.97
CA VAL A 363 5.31 11.22 -7.92
C VAL A 363 6.71 11.44 -8.43
N THR A 364 7.54 10.41 -8.42
CA THR A 364 8.92 10.44 -8.89
C THR A 364 9.20 9.28 -9.83
N VAL A 365 10.31 9.36 -10.54
CA VAL A 365 10.94 8.19 -11.15
C VAL A 365 12.13 7.80 -10.30
N ASN A 366 12.25 6.52 -10.01
CA ASN A 366 13.27 5.98 -9.13
C ASN A 366 14.16 5.01 -9.89
N THR A 367 15.44 5.09 -9.65
CA THR A 367 16.43 4.10 -10.07
C THR A 367 16.86 3.24 -8.88
N VAL A 368 17.61 2.17 -9.15
CA VAL A 368 18.15 1.29 -8.11
C VAL A 368 19.64 1.51 -7.99
N THR A 369 20.13 1.75 -6.78
CA THR A 369 21.55 1.92 -6.49
C THR A 369 22.32 0.60 -6.63
N SER A 370 23.64 0.65 -6.62
CA SER A 370 24.49 -0.55 -6.57
C SER A 370 24.34 -1.35 -5.27
N ALA A 371 23.78 -0.73 -4.22
CA ALA A 371 23.42 -1.39 -2.96
C ALA A 371 22.05 -2.08 -3.00
N GLY A 372 21.31 -1.99 -4.11
CA GLY A 372 20.00 -2.59 -4.25
C GLY A 372 18.91 -1.86 -3.50
N VAL A 373 18.95 -0.54 -3.45
CA VAL A 373 17.92 0.31 -2.85
C VAL A 373 17.42 1.34 -3.85
N PHE A 374 16.14 1.68 -3.77
CA PHE A 374 15.59 2.77 -4.56
C PHE A 374 16.12 4.12 -4.13
N GLN A 375 16.32 4.99 -5.11
CA GLN A 375 16.53 6.42 -4.94
C GLN A 375 15.86 7.17 -6.08
N VAL A 376 15.47 8.42 -5.84
CA VAL A 376 14.96 9.28 -6.92
C VAL A 376 16.04 9.39 -8.00
N ASP A 377 15.64 9.18 -9.26
CA ASP A 377 16.57 9.12 -10.39
C ASP A 377 17.16 10.49 -10.70
N PRO A 378 18.48 10.71 -10.51
CA PRO A 378 19.12 11.99 -10.83
C PRO A 378 18.98 12.40 -12.29
N ALA A 379 18.93 11.43 -13.21
CA ALA A 379 18.74 11.71 -14.63
C ALA A 379 17.34 12.23 -14.92
N TRP A 380 16.32 11.71 -14.25
CA TRP A 380 14.94 12.21 -14.31
C TRP A 380 14.82 13.62 -13.72
N ILE A 381 15.42 13.88 -12.54
CA ILE A 381 15.46 15.22 -11.96
C ILE A 381 16.06 16.22 -12.94
N THR A 382 17.20 15.89 -13.54
CA THR A 382 17.89 16.75 -14.52
C THR A 382 17.02 17.01 -15.76
N ALA A 383 16.33 15.98 -16.26
CA ALA A 383 15.53 16.06 -17.47
C ALA A 383 14.21 16.84 -17.28
N THR A 384 13.64 16.80 -16.08
CA THR A 384 12.31 17.37 -15.79
C THR A 384 12.35 18.67 -14.98
N GLY A 385 13.46 18.97 -14.29
CA GLY A 385 13.57 20.08 -13.36
C GLY A 385 12.79 19.87 -12.07
N PHE A 386 12.49 18.61 -11.72
CA PHE A 386 11.74 18.28 -10.50
C PHE A 386 12.47 18.81 -9.25
N THR A 387 11.70 19.38 -8.34
CA THR A 387 12.15 19.81 -7.01
C THR A 387 11.15 19.32 -5.97
N TYR A 388 11.65 18.92 -4.77
CA TYR A 388 10.83 18.50 -3.65
C TYR A 388 9.98 19.63 -3.09
#